data_aaa3bae85fca3041fde760c35c8f578e
#
_entry.id   aaa3bae85fca3041fde760c35c8f578e
#
_cell.length_a   1.000
_cell.length_b   1.000
_cell.length_c   1.000
_cell.angle_alpha   90.00
_cell.angle_beta   90.00
_cell.angle_gamma   90.00
#
_symmetry.space_group_name_H-M   'P 1'
#
loop_
_entity.id
_entity.type
_entity.pdbx_description
1 polymer ?
#
loop_
_entity_poly.entity_id
_entity_poly.type
_entity_poly.pdbx_seq_one_letter_code
_entity_poly.pdbx_strand_id
1 'polypeptide(L)'
;MLDEIELERSSEYESYFRKVIEFLKVNEDIYRKAITSSDIRFFIEKLKAIISKKIFEESAALPFSQNKAEKYAQIRFLTNACVDTMVDYFKGNIDLSLDEVGGVIIDFLNNMRK
;
A
#
# COMPACT_ATOMS: atom_id res chain seq x y z
N MET A 1 -4.71 0.97 -28.91
CA MET A 1 -3.43 0.97 -28.24
C MET A 1 -3.59 1.47 -26.85
N LEU A 2 -3.37 0.58 -25.90
CA LEU A 2 -3.32 1.04 -24.56
C LEU A 2 -2.19 1.99 -24.47
N ASP A 3 -2.57 3.12 -24.12
CA ASP A 3 -1.78 4.25 -24.22
C ASP A 3 -0.51 4.11 -23.39
N GLU A 4 0.57 4.52 -23.95
CA GLU A 4 1.83 4.66 -23.23
C GLU A 4 1.60 5.39 -21.90
N ILE A 5 0.60 6.28 -21.87
CA ILE A 5 0.22 7.02 -20.66
C ILE A 5 -0.28 6.08 -19.56
N GLU A 6 -1.10 5.08 -19.90
CA GLU A 6 -1.59 4.11 -18.91
C GLU A 6 -0.46 3.21 -18.42
N LEU A 7 0.44 2.81 -19.31
CA LEU A 7 1.61 2.02 -18.93
C LEU A 7 2.55 2.83 -18.03
N GLU A 8 2.74 4.11 -18.35
CA GLU A 8 3.56 5.00 -17.54
C GLU A 8 2.95 5.19 -16.14
N ARG A 9 1.64 5.42 -16.05
CA ARG A 9 0.95 5.57 -14.76
C ARG A 9 1.03 4.30 -13.94
N SER A 10 0.84 3.15 -14.59
CA SER A 10 0.97 1.86 -13.94
C SER A 10 2.37 1.69 -13.38
N SER A 11 3.39 2.05 -14.17
CA SER A 11 4.78 1.99 -13.76
C SER A 11 5.08 2.93 -12.58
N GLU A 12 4.46 4.12 -12.57
CA GLU A 12 4.67 5.10 -11.51
C GLU A 12 4.19 4.59 -10.15
N TYR A 13 2.93 4.10 -10.04
CA TYR A 13 2.46 3.63 -8.75
C TYR A 13 3.15 2.31 -8.34
N GLU A 14 3.48 1.47 -9.30
CA GLU A 14 4.22 0.25 -9.02
C GLU A 14 5.60 0.57 -8.46
N SER A 15 6.29 1.52 -9.08
CA SER A 15 7.57 2.01 -8.60
C SER A 15 7.46 2.57 -7.19
N TYR A 16 6.41 3.33 -6.94
CA TYR A 16 6.16 3.89 -5.60
C TYR A 16 5.98 2.79 -4.56
N PHE A 17 5.13 1.79 -4.85
CA PHE A 17 4.91 0.69 -3.92
C PHE A 17 6.18 -0.09 -3.65
N ARG A 18 7.02 -0.29 -4.67
CA ARG A 18 8.29 -0.98 -4.49
C ARG A 18 9.24 -0.18 -3.60
N LYS A 19 9.25 1.14 -3.71
CA LYS A 19 10.04 2.00 -2.83
C LYS A 19 9.56 1.90 -1.37
N VAL A 20 8.25 1.84 -1.16
CA VAL A 20 7.69 1.63 0.18
C VAL A 20 8.15 0.29 0.74
N ILE A 21 8.10 -0.77 -0.06
CA ILE A 21 8.54 -2.10 0.36
C ILE A 21 10.03 -2.08 0.74
N GLU A 22 10.88 -1.45 -0.06
CA GLU A 22 12.30 -1.34 0.25
C GLU A 22 12.53 -0.57 1.55
N PHE A 23 11.82 0.51 1.76
CA PHE A 23 11.89 1.26 3.00
C PHE A 23 11.52 0.40 4.21
N LEU A 24 10.44 -0.37 4.09
CA LEU A 24 9.99 -1.27 5.14
C LEU A 24 11.00 -2.38 5.43
N LYS A 25 11.64 -2.90 4.38
CA LYS A 25 12.68 -3.93 4.53
C LYS A 25 13.88 -3.41 5.33
N VAL A 26 14.34 -2.22 4.99
CA VAL A 26 15.51 -1.63 5.67
C VAL A 26 15.23 -1.41 7.15
N ASN A 27 13.99 -1.09 7.50
CA ASN A 27 13.59 -0.77 8.87
C ASN A 27 12.77 -1.89 9.52
N GLU A 28 12.85 -3.11 9.00
CA GLU A 28 12.00 -4.23 9.44
C GLU A 28 12.05 -4.48 10.94
N ASP A 29 13.25 -4.48 11.52
CA ASP A 29 13.41 -4.73 12.94
C ASP A 29 12.72 -3.69 13.81
N ILE A 30 12.75 -2.43 13.37
CA ILE A 30 12.09 -1.33 14.06
C ILE A 30 10.58 -1.53 14.02
N TYR A 31 10.04 -1.90 12.86
CA TYR A 31 8.60 -2.11 12.71
C TYR A 31 8.11 -3.32 13.49
N ARG A 32 8.90 -4.40 13.52
CA ARG A 32 8.54 -5.57 14.34
C ARG A 32 8.46 -5.22 15.81
N LYS A 33 9.40 -4.41 16.30
CA LYS A 33 9.39 -3.94 17.69
C LYS A 33 8.18 -3.05 17.96
N ALA A 34 7.85 -2.15 17.03
CA ALA A 34 6.69 -1.26 17.16
C ALA A 34 5.39 -2.05 17.24
N ILE A 35 5.27 -3.11 16.45
CA ILE A 35 4.08 -3.96 16.42
C ILE A 35 3.85 -4.68 17.76
N THR A 36 4.93 -5.00 18.48
CA THR A 36 4.83 -5.69 19.76
C THR A 36 4.82 -4.75 20.97
N SER A 37 4.87 -3.44 20.73
CA SER A 37 4.88 -2.44 21.79
C SER A 37 3.47 -1.99 22.17
N SER A 38 3.36 -1.29 23.30
CA SER A 38 2.10 -0.69 23.73
C SER A 38 1.64 0.46 22.82
N ASP A 39 2.55 0.98 22.00
CA ASP A 39 2.30 2.11 21.11
C ASP A 39 1.85 1.69 19.71
N ILE A 40 1.49 0.43 19.54
CA ILE A 40 1.11 -0.13 18.23
C ILE A 40 -0.01 0.64 17.55
N ARG A 41 -1.01 1.09 18.33
CA ARG A 41 -2.16 1.83 17.78
C ARG A 41 -1.71 3.15 17.15
N PHE A 42 -0.87 3.88 17.86
CA PHE A 42 -0.32 5.13 17.36
C PHE A 42 0.49 4.92 16.08
N PHE A 43 1.33 3.87 16.08
CA PHE A 43 2.15 3.51 14.91
C PHE A 43 1.27 3.20 13.70
N ILE A 44 0.22 2.39 13.89
CA ILE A 44 -0.70 2.01 12.82
C ILE A 44 -1.41 3.23 12.24
N GLU A 45 -1.93 4.11 13.09
CA GLU A 45 -2.62 5.32 12.64
C GLU A 45 -1.71 6.23 11.84
N LYS A 46 -0.46 6.39 12.28
CA LYS A 46 0.52 7.20 11.57
C LYS A 46 0.86 6.59 10.20
N LEU A 47 1.03 5.28 10.15
CA LEU A 47 1.30 4.58 8.90
C LEU A 47 0.14 4.70 7.94
N LYS A 48 -1.10 4.57 8.42
CA LYS A 48 -2.30 4.76 7.60
C LYS A 48 -2.37 6.17 7.02
N ALA A 49 -2.04 7.18 7.81
CA ALA A 49 -2.05 8.56 7.33
C ALA A 49 -1.04 8.77 6.20
N ILE A 50 0.16 8.24 6.35
CA ILE A 50 1.21 8.37 5.33
C ILE A 50 0.79 7.66 4.03
N ILE A 51 0.33 6.43 4.14
CA ILE A 51 -0.05 5.62 2.98
C ILE A 51 -1.29 6.20 2.29
N SER A 52 -2.28 6.63 3.07
CA SER A 52 -3.50 7.25 2.52
C SER A 52 -3.16 8.48 1.69
N LYS A 53 -2.27 9.33 2.22
CA LYS A 53 -1.83 10.54 1.51
C LYS A 53 -1.18 10.18 0.17
N LYS A 54 -0.33 9.17 0.16
CA LYS A 54 0.37 8.76 -1.06
C LYS A 54 -0.57 8.12 -2.06
N ILE A 55 -1.51 7.31 -1.62
CA ILE A 55 -2.52 6.73 -2.50
C ILE A 55 -3.35 7.86 -3.13
N PHE A 56 -3.71 8.87 -2.35
CA PHE A 56 -4.46 10.01 -2.87
C PHE A 56 -3.65 10.76 -3.94
N GLU A 57 -2.36 11.00 -3.69
CA GLU A 57 -1.48 11.67 -4.65
C GLU A 57 -1.37 10.89 -5.97
N GLU A 58 -1.39 9.56 -5.90
CA GLU A 58 -1.27 8.67 -7.07
C GLU A 58 -2.62 8.23 -7.61
N SER A 59 -3.71 8.82 -7.13
CA SER A 59 -5.07 8.36 -7.44
C SER A 59 -5.42 8.46 -8.93
N ALA A 60 -4.76 9.35 -9.68
CA ALA A 60 -4.99 9.46 -11.12
C ALA A 60 -4.56 8.20 -11.87
N ALA A 61 -3.59 7.44 -11.34
CA ALA A 61 -3.10 6.21 -11.96
C ALA A 61 -3.93 4.99 -11.59
N LEU A 62 -4.85 5.12 -10.63
CA LEU A 62 -5.65 4.02 -10.10
C LEU A 62 -7.11 4.15 -10.54
N PRO A 63 -7.86 3.04 -10.63
CA PRO A 63 -9.23 3.05 -11.15
C PRO A 63 -10.25 3.53 -10.10
N PHE A 64 -10.03 4.70 -9.52
CA PHE A 64 -10.94 5.27 -8.53
C PHE A 64 -12.07 6.05 -9.18
N SER A 65 -13.19 6.12 -8.46
CA SER A 65 -14.37 6.87 -8.86
C SER A 65 -14.06 8.37 -8.99
N GLN A 66 -14.79 9.04 -9.89
CA GLN A 66 -14.73 10.50 -10.00
C GLN A 66 -15.56 11.20 -8.93
N ASN A 67 -16.48 10.48 -8.29
CA ASN A 67 -17.26 11.00 -7.17
C ASN A 67 -16.39 11.09 -5.92
N LYS A 68 -16.35 12.26 -5.28
CA LYS A 68 -15.47 12.50 -4.14
C LYS A 68 -15.73 11.55 -2.97
N ALA A 69 -16.98 11.30 -2.64
CA ALA A 69 -17.33 10.45 -1.52
C ALA A 69 -16.95 8.99 -1.80
N GLU A 70 -17.22 8.52 -3.00
CA GLU A 70 -16.85 7.17 -3.41
C GLU A 70 -15.34 6.99 -3.48
N LYS A 71 -14.65 7.98 -4.03
CA LYS A 71 -13.19 7.98 -4.10
C LYS A 71 -12.57 7.91 -2.71
N TYR A 72 -13.09 8.70 -1.79
CA TYR A 72 -12.62 8.68 -0.39
C TYR A 72 -12.79 7.30 0.22
N ALA A 73 -13.96 6.67 0.04
CA ALA A 73 -14.21 5.34 0.55
C ALA A 73 -13.27 4.30 -0.05
N GLN A 74 -13.00 4.41 -1.35
CA GLN A 74 -12.08 3.50 -2.04
C GLN A 74 -10.66 3.64 -1.51
N ILE A 75 -10.21 4.88 -1.29
CA ILE A 75 -8.86 5.15 -0.76
C ILE A 75 -8.74 4.61 0.67
N ARG A 76 -9.76 4.82 1.51
CA ARG A 76 -9.76 4.28 2.87
C ARG A 76 -9.72 2.76 2.88
N PHE A 77 -10.52 2.14 2.02
CA PHE A 77 -10.52 0.68 1.91
C PHE A 77 -9.14 0.16 1.51
N LEU A 78 -8.55 0.74 0.48
CA LEU A 78 -7.23 0.31 0.00
C LEU A 78 -6.15 0.56 1.05
N THR A 79 -6.16 1.72 1.71
CA THR A 79 -5.21 2.06 2.76
C THR A 79 -5.26 1.03 3.89
N ASN A 80 -6.47 0.74 4.37
CA ASN A 80 -6.66 -0.19 5.47
C ASN A 80 -6.21 -1.60 5.08
N ALA A 81 -6.55 -2.03 3.88
CA ALA A 81 -6.13 -3.36 3.39
C ALA A 81 -4.61 -3.47 3.34
N CYS A 82 -3.93 -2.46 2.80
CA CYS A 82 -2.48 -2.47 2.70
C CYS A 82 -1.82 -2.47 4.08
N VAL A 83 -2.25 -1.58 4.96
CA VAL A 83 -1.63 -1.45 6.29
C VAL A 83 -1.90 -2.69 7.14
N ASP A 84 -3.13 -3.19 7.14
CA ASP A 84 -3.46 -4.37 7.93
C ASP A 84 -2.69 -5.59 7.44
N THR A 85 -2.48 -5.71 6.12
CA THR A 85 -1.67 -6.78 5.54
C THR A 85 -0.21 -6.68 6.01
N MET A 86 0.35 -5.48 6.03
CA MET A 86 1.71 -5.26 6.50
C MET A 86 1.85 -5.55 7.99
N VAL A 87 0.86 -5.18 8.79
CA VAL A 87 0.85 -5.49 10.22
C VAL A 87 0.85 -7.00 10.43
N ASP A 88 0.01 -7.73 9.68
CA ASP A 88 -0.02 -9.19 9.75
C ASP A 88 1.32 -9.80 9.34
N TYR A 89 1.96 -9.25 8.31
CA TYR A 89 3.30 -9.70 7.94
C TYR A 89 4.29 -9.53 9.09
N PHE A 90 4.32 -8.35 9.72
CA PHE A 90 5.27 -8.08 10.80
C PHE A 90 4.98 -8.93 12.05
N LYS A 91 3.73 -9.33 12.25
CA LYS A 91 3.35 -10.24 13.34
C LYS A 91 3.72 -11.70 13.06
N GLY A 92 4.16 -12.00 11.84
CA GLY A 92 4.50 -13.36 11.44
C GLY A 92 3.32 -14.19 11.00
N ASN A 93 2.18 -13.57 10.72
CA ASN A 93 0.97 -14.30 10.33
C ASN A 93 0.90 -14.62 8.84
N ILE A 94 1.81 -14.05 8.03
CA ILE A 94 1.86 -14.28 6.59
C ILE A 94 3.18 -14.98 6.26
N ASP A 95 3.08 -16.15 5.63
CA ASP A 95 4.25 -16.96 5.30
C ASP A 95 4.76 -16.59 3.89
N LEU A 96 5.16 -15.33 3.76
CA LEU A 96 5.74 -14.79 2.53
C LEU A 96 6.82 -13.80 2.95
N SER A 97 7.78 -13.55 2.06
CA SER A 97 8.74 -12.46 2.27
C SER A 97 8.04 -11.11 2.03
N LEU A 98 8.66 -10.04 2.50
CA LEU A 98 8.09 -8.70 2.29
C LEU A 98 8.01 -8.36 0.79
N ASP A 99 9.01 -8.78 0.01
CA ASP A 99 8.97 -8.60 -1.45
C ASP A 99 7.79 -9.34 -2.07
N GLU A 100 7.51 -10.56 -1.60
CA GLU A 100 6.39 -11.35 -2.09
C GLU A 100 5.05 -10.71 -1.72
N VAL A 101 4.94 -10.18 -0.49
CA VAL A 101 3.73 -9.45 -0.08
C VAL A 101 3.51 -8.23 -0.97
N GLY A 102 4.58 -7.48 -1.24
CA GLY A 102 4.51 -6.34 -2.15
C GLY A 102 4.06 -6.75 -3.54
N GLY A 103 4.57 -7.86 -4.05
CA GLY A 103 4.18 -8.40 -5.35
C GLY A 103 2.70 -8.75 -5.41
N VAL A 104 2.18 -9.37 -4.34
CA VAL A 104 0.75 -9.72 -4.27
C VAL A 104 -0.11 -8.46 -4.34
N ILE A 105 0.25 -7.42 -3.60
CA ILE A 105 -0.50 -6.15 -3.60
C ILE A 105 -0.47 -5.50 -4.98
N ILE A 106 0.71 -5.44 -5.60
CA ILE A 106 0.88 -4.83 -6.92
C ILE A 106 0.07 -5.59 -7.97
N ASP A 107 0.13 -6.93 -7.96
CA ASP A 107 -0.64 -7.76 -8.90
C ASP A 107 -2.14 -7.54 -8.73
N PHE A 108 -2.61 -7.44 -7.48
CA PHE A 108 -4.02 -7.17 -7.22
C PHE A 108 -4.44 -5.83 -7.82
N LEU A 109 -3.63 -4.79 -7.62
CA LEU A 109 -3.91 -3.46 -8.17
C LEU A 109 -3.90 -3.47 -9.70
N ASN A 110 -2.96 -4.20 -10.30
CA ASN A 110 -2.91 -4.33 -11.76
C ASN A 110 -4.15 -5.02 -12.30
N ASN A 111 -4.65 -6.03 -11.61
CA ASN A 111 -5.87 -6.74 -12.02
C ASN A 111 -7.11 -5.86 -11.91
N MET A 112 -7.15 -4.95 -10.95
CA MET A 112 -8.25 -3.99 -10.82
C MET A 112 -8.38 -3.07 -12.04
N ARG A 113 -7.30 -2.85 -12.76
CA ARG A 113 -7.28 -1.96 -13.93
C ARG A 113 -7.82 -2.62 -15.20
N LYS A 114 -7.97 -3.92 -15.18
CA LYS A 114 -8.54 -4.66 -16.29
C LYS A 114 -10.07 -4.64 -16.19
#